data_4ef09635c41c7b63de866d6631363204
#
_entry.id   4ef09635c41c7b63de866d6631363204
#
_cell.length_a   1.000
_cell.length_b   1.000
_cell.length_c   1.000
_cell.angle_alpha   90.00
_cell.angle_beta   90.00
_cell.angle_gamma   90.00
#
_symmetry.space_group_name_H-M   'P 1'
#
loop_
_entity.id
_entity.type
_entity.pdbx_description
1 polymer ?
#
loop_
_entity_poly.entity_id
_entity_poly.type
_entity_poly.pdbx_seq_one_letter_code
_entity_poly.pdbx_strand_id
1 'polypeptide(L)'
;MNLLTETIDYMKEFGKTPDDVLYVKMTKHAGFWHEINNSYPDEIVVSFDAFASVANHVYNNGYGSSEVNTSTAILFKDNSVMYRWEYDGSEGWEYITLPRTFPKKYDKKMVAEFLWGKGSCYVEDDDE
;
A
#
# COMPACT_ATOMS: atom_id res chain seq x y z
N MET A 1 -12.81 6.91 -16.26
CA MET A 1 -12.78 6.72 -14.80
C MET A 1 -12.04 7.87 -14.15
N ASN A 2 -12.69 8.55 -13.21
CA ASN A 2 -12.06 9.64 -12.46
C ASN A 2 -11.44 9.06 -11.19
N LEU A 3 -10.14 9.27 -10.99
CA LEU A 3 -9.44 8.65 -9.88
C LEU A 3 -9.96 9.09 -8.52
N LEU A 4 -10.23 10.37 -8.34
CA LEU A 4 -10.74 10.86 -7.05
C LEU A 4 -12.11 10.27 -6.72
N THR A 5 -13.01 10.25 -7.70
CA THR A 5 -14.34 9.66 -7.52
C THR A 5 -14.24 8.18 -7.20
N GLU A 6 -13.42 7.46 -7.96
CA GLU A 6 -13.17 6.03 -7.74
C GLU A 6 -12.65 5.78 -6.32
N THR A 7 -11.70 6.60 -5.89
CA THR A 7 -11.08 6.46 -4.57
C THR A 7 -12.10 6.65 -3.46
N ILE A 8 -12.90 7.72 -3.54
CA ILE A 8 -13.88 8.02 -2.51
C ILE A 8 -15.00 6.98 -2.49
N ASP A 9 -15.44 6.54 -3.67
CA ASP A 9 -16.48 5.51 -3.75
C ASP A 9 -16.00 4.18 -3.16
N TYR A 10 -14.74 3.82 -3.41
CA TYR A 10 -14.17 2.60 -2.86
C TYR A 10 -14.03 2.69 -1.33
N MET A 11 -13.61 3.85 -0.81
CA MET A 11 -13.58 4.08 0.63
C MET A 11 -14.92 3.82 1.28
N LYS A 12 -15.99 4.29 0.65
CA LYS A 12 -17.34 4.16 1.21
C LYS A 12 -17.76 2.72 1.40
N GLU A 13 -17.29 1.83 0.53
CA GLU A 13 -17.62 0.41 0.65
C GLU A 13 -17.12 -0.18 1.96
N PHE A 14 -16.12 0.42 2.58
CA PHE A 14 -15.53 -0.06 3.82
C PHE A 14 -15.81 0.89 4.98
N GLY A 15 -16.77 1.81 4.80
CA GLY A 15 -17.16 2.74 5.85
C GLY A 15 -16.15 3.81 6.13
N LYS A 16 -15.28 4.13 5.18
CA LYS A 16 -14.23 5.13 5.34
C LYS A 16 -14.59 6.43 4.63
N THR A 17 -14.05 7.53 5.15
CA THR A 17 -14.17 8.85 4.56
C THR A 17 -12.79 9.50 4.51
N PRO A 18 -12.63 10.60 3.77
CA PRO A 18 -11.34 11.32 3.79
C PRO A 18 -10.86 11.72 5.18
N ASP A 19 -11.76 11.94 6.13
CA ASP A 19 -11.39 12.29 7.50
C ASP A 19 -10.72 11.14 8.24
N ASP A 20 -10.91 9.91 7.76
CA ASP A 20 -10.29 8.73 8.36
C ASP A 20 -8.86 8.50 7.86
N VAL A 21 -8.41 9.26 6.87
CA VAL A 21 -7.09 9.07 6.28
C VAL A 21 -6.01 9.65 7.17
N LEU A 22 -5.00 8.82 7.44
CA LEU A 22 -3.82 9.27 8.14
C LEU A 22 -2.85 9.97 7.18
N TYR A 23 -2.53 9.32 6.07
CA TYR A 23 -1.71 9.90 5.01
C TYR A 23 -1.77 9.06 3.74
N VAL A 24 -1.27 9.63 2.64
CA VAL A 24 -1.09 8.95 1.37
C VAL A 24 0.40 8.86 1.07
N LYS A 25 0.86 7.70 0.66
CA LYS A 25 2.27 7.42 0.43
C LYS A 25 2.50 6.98 -1.00
N MET A 26 3.58 7.49 -1.61
CA MET A 26 3.95 7.11 -2.98
C MET A 26 5.46 7.06 -3.10
N THR A 27 5.99 6.18 -3.96
CA THR A 27 7.43 6.08 -4.21
C THR A 27 7.72 6.29 -5.69
N LYS A 28 8.98 6.66 -5.99
CA LYS A 28 9.43 6.86 -7.37
C LYS A 28 9.59 5.55 -8.14
N HIS A 29 9.88 4.48 -7.44
CA HIS A 29 10.25 3.21 -8.08
C HIS A 29 9.07 2.26 -8.20
N ALA A 30 7.92 2.84 -8.50
CA ALA A 30 6.73 2.06 -8.74
C ALA A 30 6.75 1.50 -10.16
N GLY A 31 6.06 0.41 -10.37
CA GLY A 31 5.96 -0.20 -11.69
C GLY A 31 4.96 0.50 -12.59
N PHE A 32 5.10 1.81 -12.77
CA PHE A 32 4.26 2.49 -13.72
C PHE A 32 5.14 3.22 -14.75
N TRP A 33 4.50 3.62 -15.83
CA TRP A 33 5.16 3.94 -17.10
C TRP A 33 5.88 5.28 -17.10
N HIS A 34 5.46 6.22 -16.26
CA HIS A 34 5.96 7.59 -16.34
C HIS A 34 7.16 7.80 -15.43
N GLU A 35 8.10 8.61 -15.92
CA GLU A 35 9.27 8.97 -15.15
C GLU A 35 8.92 10.04 -14.13
N ILE A 36 9.60 9.98 -13.01
CA ILE A 36 9.51 11.00 -11.96
C ILE A 36 10.87 11.69 -11.88
N ASN A 37 10.84 13.00 -11.68
CA ASN A 37 12.04 13.83 -11.62
C ASN A 37 13.04 13.27 -10.60
N ASN A 38 14.26 13.01 -11.05
CA ASN A 38 15.31 12.40 -10.22
C ASN A 38 15.69 13.24 -9.01
N SER A 39 15.45 14.55 -9.05
CA SER A 39 15.78 15.43 -7.93
C SER A 39 14.78 15.31 -6.77
N TYR A 40 13.62 14.68 -6.99
CA TYR A 40 12.64 14.50 -5.94
C TYR A 40 13.05 13.38 -5.00
N PRO A 41 12.53 13.36 -3.76
CA PRO A 41 12.75 12.23 -2.85
C PRO A 41 12.28 10.91 -3.43
N ASP A 42 12.84 9.80 -2.97
CA ASP A 42 12.41 8.48 -3.41
C ASP A 42 10.99 8.15 -2.95
N GLU A 43 10.57 8.71 -1.83
CA GLU A 43 9.25 8.44 -1.26
C GLU A 43 8.68 9.74 -0.71
N ILE A 44 7.38 9.94 -0.91
CA ILE A 44 6.68 11.08 -0.30
C ILE A 44 5.47 10.58 0.46
N VAL A 45 5.15 11.32 1.53
CA VAL A 45 3.97 11.08 2.36
C VAL A 45 3.21 12.40 2.40
N VAL A 46 1.97 12.38 1.95
CA VAL A 46 1.18 13.60 1.79
C VAL A 46 -0.18 13.44 2.45
N SER A 47 -0.85 14.57 2.68
CA SER A 47 -2.22 14.55 3.20
C SER A 47 -3.19 14.07 2.12
N PHE A 48 -4.37 13.63 2.54
CA PHE A 48 -5.40 13.28 1.55
C PHE A 48 -5.79 14.50 0.73
N ASP A 49 -5.82 15.70 1.33
CA ASP A 49 -6.15 16.92 0.59
C ASP A 49 -5.16 17.18 -0.54
N ALA A 50 -3.88 17.00 -0.28
CA ALA A 50 -2.86 17.16 -1.32
C ALA A 50 -3.04 16.12 -2.45
N PHE A 51 -3.32 14.87 -2.09
CA PHE A 51 -3.63 13.83 -3.07
C PHE A 51 -4.88 14.20 -3.87
N ALA A 52 -5.94 14.58 -3.20
CA ALA A 52 -7.22 14.90 -3.84
C ALA A 52 -7.09 16.06 -4.82
N SER A 53 -6.22 17.02 -4.52
CA SER A 53 -6.05 18.20 -5.37
C SER A 53 -5.51 17.84 -6.75
N VAL A 54 -4.83 16.69 -6.89
CA VAL A 54 -4.26 16.25 -8.17
C VAL A 54 -4.90 14.96 -8.68
N ALA A 55 -5.75 14.31 -7.90
CA ALA A 55 -6.37 13.04 -8.29
C ALA A 55 -7.67 13.23 -9.09
N ASN A 56 -8.17 14.43 -9.18
CA ASN A 56 -9.44 14.72 -9.86
C ASN A 56 -9.23 14.77 -11.37
N HIS A 57 -8.86 13.64 -11.95
CA HIS A 57 -8.61 13.50 -13.37
C HIS A 57 -9.16 12.17 -13.88
N VAL A 58 -9.62 12.18 -15.12
CA VAL A 58 -10.06 10.97 -15.81
C VAL A 58 -8.83 10.20 -16.30
N TYR A 59 -8.83 8.90 -16.10
CA TYR A 59 -7.78 8.03 -16.60
C TYR A 59 -8.39 6.73 -17.13
N ASN A 60 -7.60 5.96 -17.89
CA ASN A 60 -8.03 4.69 -18.44
C ASN A 60 -7.50 3.57 -17.57
N ASN A 61 -8.40 2.83 -16.90
CA ASN A 61 -8.00 1.78 -15.97
C ASN A 61 -8.06 0.37 -16.57
N GLY A 62 -8.18 0.25 -17.88
CA GLY A 62 -8.38 -1.05 -18.51
C GLY A 62 -7.44 -1.42 -19.64
N TYR A 63 -6.56 -0.54 -20.08
CA TYR A 63 -5.73 -0.79 -21.24
C TYR A 63 -4.30 -0.30 -21.06
N GLY A 64 -3.37 -1.04 -21.62
CA GLY A 64 -1.97 -0.64 -21.68
C GLY A 64 -1.28 -0.73 -20.35
N SER A 65 -0.43 0.25 -20.08
CA SER A 65 0.32 0.32 -18.83
C SER A 65 -0.50 1.01 -17.76
N SER A 66 -0.14 0.77 -16.51
CA SER A 66 -0.74 1.46 -15.38
C SER A 66 -0.54 2.97 -15.51
N GLU A 67 -1.59 3.74 -15.39
CA GLU A 67 -1.51 5.19 -15.45
C GLU A 67 -1.33 5.82 -14.08
N VAL A 68 -1.74 5.13 -13.02
CA VAL A 68 -1.58 5.58 -11.65
C VAL A 68 -0.38 4.87 -11.05
N ASN A 69 0.40 5.61 -10.28
CA ASN A 69 1.57 5.05 -9.60
C ASN A 69 1.13 3.87 -8.72
N THR A 70 1.64 2.66 -9.04
CA THR A 70 1.22 1.42 -8.38
C THR A 70 1.66 1.33 -6.93
N SER A 71 2.56 2.19 -6.48
CA SER A 71 2.97 2.24 -5.08
C SER A 71 2.02 3.05 -4.20
N THR A 72 1.03 3.72 -4.80
CA THR A 72 0.13 4.60 -4.05
C THR A 72 -0.64 3.80 -3.01
N ALA A 73 -0.55 4.24 -1.76
CA ALA A 73 -1.24 3.60 -0.65
C ALA A 73 -1.85 4.68 0.24
N ILE A 74 -3.09 4.44 0.66
CA ILE A 74 -3.81 5.33 1.57
C ILE A 74 -3.92 4.62 2.91
N LEU A 75 -3.28 5.18 3.93
CA LEU A 75 -3.31 4.61 5.26
C LEU A 75 -4.37 5.32 6.08
N PHE A 76 -5.19 4.54 6.77
CA PHE A 76 -6.26 5.05 7.61
C PHE A 76 -5.84 5.05 9.08
N LYS A 77 -6.52 5.88 9.86
CA LYS A 77 -6.19 6.04 11.28
C LYS A 77 -6.43 4.77 12.09
N ASP A 78 -7.26 3.86 11.58
CA ASP A 78 -7.56 2.60 12.24
C ASP A 78 -6.62 1.47 11.83
N ASN A 79 -5.55 1.78 11.12
CA ASN A 79 -4.54 0.82 10.67
C ASN A 79 -4.96 -0.02 9.47
N SER A 80 -6.04 0.34 8.80
CA SER A 80 -6.38 -0.28 7.51
C SER A 80 -5.72 0.48 6.38
N VAL A 81 -5.62 -0.14 5.23
CA VAL A 81 -4.89 0.40 4.07
C VAL A 81 -5.65 0.13 2.79
N MET A 82 -5.76 1.15 1.95
CA MET A 82 -6.13 0.97 0.54
C MET A 82 -4.86 1.11 -0.28
N TYR A 83 -4.64 0.20 -1.23
CA TYR A 83 -3.45 0.25 -2.08
C TYR A 83 -3.83 -0.06 -3.52
N ARG A 84 -2.97 0.40 -4.47
CA ARG A 84 -3.22 0.16 -5.89
C ARG A 84 -2.78 -1.25 -6.26
N TRP A 85 -3.54 -1.86 -7.19
CA TRP A 85 -3.13 -3.09 -7.85
C TRP A 85 -3.13 -2.86 -9.35
N GLU A 86 -2.35 -3.68 -10.05
CA GLU A 86 -2.27 -3.64 -11.50
C GLU A 86 -2.11 -5.08 -11.99
N TYR A 87 -2.82 -5.43 -13.04
CA TYR A 87 -2.71 -6.73 -13.67
C TYR A 87 -3.06 -6.59 -15.14
N ASP A 88 -2.08 -6.86 -16.00
CA ASP A 88 -2.27 -6.89 -17.46
C ASP A 88 -2.92 -5.61 -17.99
N GLY A 89 -2.50 -4.48 -17.47
CA GLY A 89 -2.99 -3.17 -17.89
C GLY A 89 -4.23 -2.68 -17.16
N SER A 90 -4.90 -3.55 -16.41
CA SER A 90 -6.01 -3.14 -15.54
C SER A 90 -5.49 -2.72 -14.18
N GLU A 91 -6.14 -1.76 -13.56
CA GLU A 91 -5.69 -1.26 -12.27
C GLU A 91 -6.87 -0.81 -11.42
N GLY A 92 -6.66 -0.78 -10.12
CA GLY A 92 -7.71 -0.37 -9.20
C GLY A 92 -7.22 -0.35 -7.76
N TRP A 93 -8.17 -0.32 -6.82
CA TRP A 93 -7.89 -0.30 -5.40
C TRP A 93 -8.19 -1.64 -4.75
N GLU A 94 -7.40 -1.98 -3.74
CA GLU A 94 -7.66 -3.09 -2.81
C GLU A 94 -7.66 -2.53 -1.40
N TYR A 95 -8.30 -3.25 -0.48
CA TYR A 95 -8.41 -2.81 0.91
C TYR A 95 -8.08 -3.97 1.84
N ILE A 96 -7.22 -3.71 2.83
CA ILE A 96 -6.93 -4.69 3.87
C ILE A 96 -7.00 -4.02 5.23
N THR A 97 -7.40 -4.79 6.23
CA THR A 97 -7.33 -4.36 7.61
C THR A 97 -6.17 -5.09 8.28
N LEU A 98 -5.38 -4.35 9.01
CA LEU A 98 -4.30 -4.94 9.79
C LEU A 98 -4.78 -5.14 11.22
N PRO A 99 -4.66 -6.34 11.76
CA PRO A 99 -5.11 -6.58 13.14
C PRO A 99 -4.35 -5.68 14.10
N ARG A 100 -5.06 -5.18 15.10
CA ARG A 100 -4.41 -4.42 16.17
C ARG A 100 -3.82 -5.40 17.16
N THR A 101 -2.58 -5.77 16.92
CA THR A 101 -1.84 -6.62 17.85
C THR A 101 -0.59 -5.89 18.26
N PHE A 102 -0.16 -6.15 19.48
CA PHE A 102 1.06 -5.55 19.98
C PHE A 102 2.15 -6.60 20.00
N PRO A 103 3.39 -6.21 19.71
CA PRO A 103 4.48 -7.19 19.73
C PRO A 103 4.59 -7.85 21.09
N LYS A 104 4.86 -9.13 21.05
CA LYS A 104 5.15 -9.90 22.27
C LYS A 104 6.57 -10.42 22.14
N LYS A 105 7.13 -10.80 23.25
CA LYS A 105 8.46 -11.37 23.28
C LYS A 105 8.34 -12.88 23.07
N TYR A 106 8.99 -13.39 22.04
CA TYR A 106 8.97 -14.80 21.72
C TYR A 106 10.38 -15.35 21.78
N ASP A 107 10.48 -16.66 21.96
CA ASP A 107 11.72 -17.40 21.90
C ASP A 107 12.38 -17.20 20.52
N LYS A 108 13.68 -16.98 20.54
CA LYS A 108 14.44 -16.74 19.31
C LYS A 108 14.28 -17.88 18.31
N LYS A 109 14.26 -19.12 18.79
CA LYS A 109 14.09 -20.27 17.92
C LYS A 109 12.74 -20.25 17.21
N MET A 110 11.70 -19.89 17.94
CA MET A 110 10.37 -19.77 17.37
C MET A 110 10.35 -18.72 16.25
N VAL A 111 10.94 -17.56 16.51
CA VAL A 111 11.00 -16.50 15.50
C VAL A 111 11.76 -16.98 14.27
N ALA A 112 12.88 -17.65 14.48
CA ALA A 112 13.68 -18.19 13.38
C ALA A 112 12.92 -19.21 12.56
N GLU A 113 12.14 -20.08 13.21
CA GLU A 113 11.34 -21.08 12.49
C GLU A 113 10.23 -20.41 11.66
N PHE A 114 9.61 -19.38 12.20
CA PHE A 114 8.60 -18.67 11.44
C PHE A 114 9.19 -17.97 10.21
N LEU A 115 10.40 -17.44 10.36
CA LEU A 115 11.03 -16.68 9.28
C LEU A 115 11.67 -17.58 8.22
N TRP A 116 12.33 -18.65 8.63
CA TRP A 116 13.15 -19.46 7.73
C TRP A 116 12.61 -20.86 7.50
N GLY A 117 11.70 -21.33 8.33
CA GLY A 117 11.15 -22.66 8.24
C GLY A 117 11.87 -23.64 9.15
N LYS A 118 11.12 -24.59 9.68
CA LYS A 118 11.66 -25.65 10.52
C LYS A 118 12.65 -26.49 9.71
N GLY A 119 13.78 -26.80 10.30
CA GLY A 119 14.80 -27.61 9.63
C GLY A 119 15.75 -26.81 8.77
N SER A 120 15.56 -25.50 8.68
CA SER A 120 16.47 -24.63 7.96
C SER A 120 17.80 -24.54 8.71
N CYS A 121 18.90 -24.37 7.96
CA CYS A 121 20.22 -24.18 8.56
C CYS A 121 20.33 -22.86 9.35
N TYR A 122 19.36 -21.97 9.18
CA TYR A 122 19.34 -20.71 9.91
C TYR A 122 18.64 -20.82 11.26
N VAL A 123 18.02 -21.96 11.56
CA VAL A 123 17.34 -22.18 12.83
C VAL A 123 18.25 -23.04 13.70
N GLU A 124 18.66 -22.48 14.83
CA GLU A 124 19.54 -23.19 15.76
C GLU A 124 18.73 -24.20 16.56
N ASP A 125 19.31 -25.40 16.73
CA ASP A 125 18.71 -26.38 17.58
C ASP A 125 19.17 -26.16 19.01
N ASP A 126 18.23 -26.22 19.92
CA ASP A 126 18.55 -26.15 21.35
C ASP A 126 18.78 -27.53 21.84
N ASP A 127 20.00 -27.94 21.80
CA ASP A 127 20.35 -29.29 22.17
C ASP A 127 20.62 -29.48 23.63
N GLU A 128 19.83 -28.94 24.40
CA GLU A 128 20.12 -29.02 25.80
C GLU A 128 19.28 -29.89 26.55
#